data_27a3b9aa94ed0b586c44282410707a5b
#
_entry.id   27a3b9aa94ed0b586c44282410707a5b
#
_cell.length_a   1.000
_cell.length_b   1.000
_cell.length_c   1.000
_cell.angle_alpha   90.00
_cell.angle_beta   90.00
_cell.angle_gamma   90.00
#
_symmetry.space_group_name_H-M   'P 1'
#
loop_
_entity.id
_entity.type
_entity.pdbx_description
1 polymer ?
#
loop_
_entity_poly.entity_id
_entity_poly.type
_entity_poly.pdbx_seq_one_letter_code
_entity_poly.pdbx_strand_id
1 'polypeptide(L)'
;MRIAVCVRQGLDGELNPFDASAYEIALSESGAEVILISMGVPKTADLLLHLTRLGASRAILLSDPIFAGSDTLATAYVLSCAMEKLKPDRILCGRKTLIGDTGQVPPMLAEMAGYEFLPDVLTVADGNAVTREGNRNIPPRALLAAEKQAVLRLPSLLSRVGTVETWNAADIGADPMRCGLNGSPTRVLETRENTAGRRKCRILQLRDLPEIFAEALRERREQSAPQGNGEKLPCVLSVGSEAMSFARTVCDNPQEIPVCSASELAEVIAQKKPDAVLFGNDPASRETAARLAAREKLGLCADCTAVTAENGRAVLYRPALSGSLIAKIVSETTPALATVRCRTERSASLIVAAGYGVRKQLDAVRAMATRLGADFAVSRKLVDGGFAPYREQVGLTGKTVSPAVYLAVGISGAVHHLAGMDRSGTVIAVNPDPHAPIFDYADYGIRCSFEELEDLYHA
;
A
#
# COMPACT_ATOMS: atom_id res chain seq x y z
N MET A 1 -5.31 -14.29 27.46
CA MET A 1 -4.51 -13.39 26.61
C MET A 1 -5.40 -12.26 26.14
N ARG A 2 -4.94 -11.01 26.24
CA ARG A 2 -5.65 -9.83 25.76
C ARG A 2 -5.10 -9.41 24.40
N ILE A 3 -5.97 -9.30 23.40
CA ILE A 3 -5.61 -8.90 22.04
C ILE A 3 -6.31 -7.61 21.69
N ALA A 4 -5.55 -6.57 21.33
CA ALA A 4 -6.07 -5.34 20.75
C ALA A 4 -6.05 -5.43 19.24
N VAL A 5 -7.19 -5.14 18.60
CA VAL A 5 -7.30 -5.11 17.13
C VAL A 5 -7.58 -3.69 16.68
N CYS A 6 -6.61 -3.07 16.02
CA CYS A 6 -6.79 -1.75 15.42
C CYS A 6 -7.58 -1.90 14.12
N VAL A 7 -8.71 -1.17 14.02
CA VAL A 7 -9.59 -1.22 12.85
C VAL A 7 -9.88 0.18 12.33
N ARG A 8 -10.05 0.30 11.01
CA ARG A 8 -10.36 1.56 10.35
C ARG A 8 -11.59 1.44 9.45
N GLN A 9 -12.46 2.41 9.54
CA GLN A 9 -13.59 2.57 8.62
C GLN A 9 -13.12 3.15 7.29
N GLY A 10 -13.57 2.55 6.18
CA GLY A 10 -13.39 3.04 4.82
C GLY A 10 -14.26 4.25 4.51
N LEU A 11 -14.06 4.87 3.35
CA LEU A 11 -14.92 5.99 2.87
C LEU A 11 -16.34 5.53 2.56
N ASP A 12 -16.52 4.27 2.21
CA ASP A 12 -17.79 3.61 1.97
C ASP A 12 -18.56 3.27 3.27
N GLY A 13 -17.95 3.52 4.42
CA GLY A 13 -18.49 3.17 5.73
C GLY A 13 -18.17 1.75 6.19
N GLU A 14 -17.60 0.93 5.33
CA GLU A 14 -17.25 -0.47 5.60
C GLU A 14 -15.90 -0.62 6.34
N LEU A 15 -15.67 -1.79 6.88
CA LEU A 15 -14.40 -2.13 7.51
C LEU A 15 -13.29 -2.28 6.45
N ASN A 16 -12.12 -1.71 6.70
CA ASN A 16 -10.94 -1.94 5.86
C ASN A 16 -10.63 -3.45 5.75
N PRO A 17 -10.49 -4.01 4.54
CA PRO A 17 -10.39 -5.47 4.36
C PRO A 17 -9.14 -6.10 4.97
N PHE A 18 -8.06 -5.36 5.16
CA PHE A 18 -6.88 -5.86 5.88
C PHE A 18 -7.15 -5.96 7.39
N ASP A 19 -7.92 -5.01 7.94
CA ASP A 19 -8.31 -5.03 9.35
C ASP A 19 -9.35 -6.11 9.61
N ALA A 20 -10.21 -6.43 8.62
CA ALA A 20 -11.11 -7.57 8.67
C ALA A 20 -10.35 -8.88 8.85
N SER A 21 -9.24 -9.06 8.11
CA SER A 21 -8.35 -10.22 8.27
C SER A 21 -7.69 -10.24 9.65
N ALA A 22 -7.19 -9.10 10.12
CA ALA A 22 -6.60 -8.98 11.45
C ALA A 22 -7.61 -9.36 12.55
N TYR A 23 -8.85 -8.92 12.39
CA TYR A 23 -9.91 -9.24 13.35
C TYR A 23 -10.27 -10.72 13.33
N GLU A 24 -10.40 -11.35 12.16
CA GLU A 24 -10.66 -12.79 12.06
C GLU A 24 -9.55 -13.63 12.68
N ILE A 25 -8.27 -13.24 12.47
CA ILE A 25 -7.14 -13.89 13.12
C ILE A 25 -7.25 -13.81 14.65
N ALA A 26 -7.59 -12.62 15.18
CA ALA A 26 -7.76 -12.44 16.62
C ALA A 26 -8.92 -13.27 17.19
N LEU A 27 -10.05 -13.37 16.47
CA LEU A 27 -11.21 -14.17 16.87
C LEU A 27 -10.96 -15.68 16.80
N SER A 28 -9.94 -16.11 16.08
CA SER A 28 -9.55 -17.54 15.96
C SER A 28 -8.68 -17.99 17.13
N GLU A 29 -8.15 -17.08 17.94
CA GLU A 29 -7.35 -17.39 19.13
C GLU A 29 -8.25 -17.78 20.31
N SER A 30 -8.25 -19.07 20.65
CA SER A 30 -9.10 -19.62 21.71
C SER A 30 -8.84 -18.97 23.07
N GLY A 31 -9.90 -18.51 23.76
CA GLY A 31 -9.81 -17.90 25.09
C GLY A 31 -9.18 -16.51 25.14
N ALA A 32 -9.00 -15.88 23.98
CA ALA A 32 -8.52 -14.50 23.93
C ALA A 32 -9.64 -13.49 24.27
N GLU A 33 -9.33 -12.49 25.07
CA GLU A 33 -10.12 -11.26 25.23
C GLU A 33 -9.80 -10.35 24.05
N VAL A 34 -10.68 -10.27 23.06
CA VAL A 34 -10.49 -9.44 21.87
C VAL A 34 -11.14 -8.08 22.05
N ILE A 35 -10.36 -7.02 21.90
CA ILE A 35 -10.79 -5.63 22.08
C ILE A 35 -10.53 -4.89 20.76
N LEU A 36 -11.60 -4.31 20.17
CA LEU A 36 -11.48 -3.47 18.98
C LEU A 36 -11.08 -2.05 19.36
N ILE A 37 -10.20 -1.44 18.58
CA ILE A 37 -9.79 -0.05 18.74
C ILE A 37 -9.85 0.65 17.39
N SER A 38 -10.51 1.80 17.35
CA SER A 38 -10.55 2.66 16.15
C SER A 38 -10.33 4.10 16.54
N MET A 39 -9.56 4.83 15.76
CA MET A 39 -9.47 6.30 15.83
C MET A 39 -10.35 6.89 14.72
N GLY A 40 -11.35 7.67 15.12
CA GLY A 40 -12.32 8.16 14.14
C GLY A 40 -13.31 9.18 14.70
N VAL A 41 -14.24 9.59 13.82
CA VAL A 41 -15.36 10.47 14.19
C VAL A 41 -16.41 9.70 15.00
N PRO A 42 -17.28 10.38 15.77
CA PRO A 42 -18.30 9.70 16.61
C PRO A 42 -19.14 8.66 15.86
N LYS A 43 -19.45 8.88 14.59
CA LYS A 43 -20.21 7.95 13.75
C LYS A 43 -19.53 6.58 13.56
N THR A 44 -18.21 6.50 13.74
CA THR A 44 -17.47 5.22 13.68
C THR A 44 -17.90 4.24 14.77
N ALA A 45 -18.55 4.72 15.84
CA ALA A 45 -19.11 3.87 16.88
C ALA A 45 -20.15 2.86 16.34
N ASP A 46 -20.91 3.23 15.30
CA ASP A 46 -21.91 2.34 14.68
C ASP A 46 -21.24 1.10 14.07
N LEU A 47 -20.14 1.29 13.31
CA LEU A 47 -19.34 0.19 12.77
C LEU A 47 -18.79 -0.69 13.90
N LEU A 48 -18.18 -0.08 14.91
CA LEU A 48 -17.61 -0.82 16.05
C LEU A 48 -18.67 -1.64 16.76
N LEU A 49 -19.86 -1.09 16.96
CA LEU A 49 -21.00 -1.78 17.58
C LEU A 49 -21.39 -3.02 16.78
N HIS A 50 -21.47 -2.91 15.45
CA HIS A 50 -21.72 -4.06 14.57
C HIS A 50 -20.64 -5.13 14.68
N LEU A 51 -19.37 -4.72 14.71
CA LEU A 51 -18.25 -5.64 14.79
C LEU A 51 -18.19 -6.41 16.12
N THR A 52 -18.67 -5.82 17.24
CA THR A 52 -18.73 -6.57 18.53
C THR A 52 -19.58 -7.83 18.46
N ARG A 53 -20.59 -7.89 17.58
CA ARG A 53 -21.42 -9.08 17.37
C ARG A 53 -20.65 -10.29 16.85
N LEU A 54 -19.46 -10.10 16.34
CA LEU A 54 -18.60 -11.15 15.79
C LEU A 54 -17.77 -11.86 16.86
N GLY A 55 -17.72 -11.32 18.08
CA GLY A 55 -17.06 -11.97 19.21
C GLY A 55 -16.06 -11.10 19.98
N ALA A 56 -15.87 -9.83 19.62
CA ALA A 56 -15.10 -8.93 20.47
C ALA A 56 -15.81 -8.68 21.79
N SER A 57 -15.06 -8.69 22.90
CA SER A 57 -15.60 -8.45 24.25
C SER A 57 -16.07 -7.02 24.43
N ARG A 58 -15.37 -6.06 23.82
CA ARG A 58 -15.73 -4.63 23.78
C ARG A 58 -15.00 -3.93 22.65
N ALA A 59 -15.42 -2.68 22.37
CA ALA A 59 -14.75 -1.81 21.42
C ALA A 59 -14.46 -0.44 22.05
N ILE A 60 -13.38 0.20 21.60
CA ILE A 60 -12.92 1.52 22.05
C ILE A 60 -12.81 2.42 20.83
N LEU A 61 -13.53 3.53 20.86
CA LEU A 61 -13.43 4.60 19.89
C LEU A 61 -12.55 5.73 20.47
N LEU A 62 -11.41 5.97 19.84
CA LEU A 62 -10.58 7.13 20.13
C LEU A 62 -11.14 8.30 19.32
N SER A 63 -11.83 9.22 19.99
CA SER A 63 -12.52 10.34 19.33
C SER A 63 -12.36 11.62 20.13
N ASP A 64 -11.64 12.56 19.53
CA ASP A 64 -11.40 13.90 20.05
C ASP A 64 -11.18 14.85 18.88
N PRO A 65 -11.70 16.09 18.88
CA PRO A 65 -11.40 17.09 17.86
C PRO A 65 -9.91 17.32 17.62
N ILE A 66 -9.07 17.18 18.64
CA ILE A 66 -7.61 17.37 18.51
C ILE A 66 -6.93 16.26 17.70
N PHE A 67 -7.57 15.12 17.46
CA PHE A 67 -7.03 14.04 16.62
C PHE A 67 -7.25 14.31 15.12
N ALA A 68 -8.05 15.32 14.78
CA ALA A 68 -8.37 15.63 13.39
C ALA A 68 -7.11 16.03 12.59
N GLY A 69 -7.01 15.52 11.35
CA GLY A 69 -5.89 15.82 10.47
C GLY A 69 -4.59 15.09 10.80
N SER A 70 -4.62 14.08 11.67
CA SER A 70 -3.46 13.24 11.99
C SER A 70 -2.90 12.59 10.72
N ASP A 71 -1.59 12.73 10.50
CA ASP A 71 -0.83 11.90 9.59
C ASP A 71 -0.53 10.52 10.23
N THR A 72 0.33 9.73 9.60
CA THR A 72 0.66 8.38 10.09
C THR A 72 1.41 8.41 11.43
N LEU A 73 2.25 9.42 11.66
CA LEU A 73 3.01 9.54 12.90
C LEU A 73 2.10 9.92 14.07
N ALA A 74 1.28 10.94 13.91
CA ALA A 74 0.31 11.36 14.93
C ALA A 74 -0.73 10.28 15.20
N THR A 75 -1.18 9.54 14.16
CA THR A 75 -2.07 8.38 14.32
C THR A 75 -1.42 7.28 15.16
N ALA A 76 -0.18 6.90 14.83
CA ALA A 76 0.54 5.87 15.58
C ALA A 76 0.77 6.29 17.04
N TYR A 77 1.03 7.58 17.28
CA TYR A 77 1.18 8.13 18.63
C TYR A 77 -0.11 8.01 19.46
N VAL A 78 -1.24 8.44 18.93
CA VAL A 78 -2.54 8.33 19.63
C VAL A 78 -2.87 6.87 19.93
N LEU A 79 -2.65 5.97 18.96
CA LEU A 79 -2.82 4.53 19.18
C LEU A 79 -1.86 4.00 20.26
N SER A 80 -0.61 4.45 20.27
CA SER A 80 0.37 3.98 21.29
C SER A 80 -0.04 4.38 22.70
N CYS A 81 -0.58 5.59 22.91
CA CYS A 81 -1.13 6.02 24.19
C CYS A 81 -2.29 5.12 24.65
N ALA A 82 -3.18 4.74 23.72
CA ALA A 82 -4.26 3.80 24.02
C ALA A 82 -3.72 2.40 24.37
N MET A 83 -2.66 1.92 23.69
CA MET A 83 -2.02 0.63 24.02
C MET A 83 -1.33 0.66 25.38
N GLU A 84 -0.73 1.78 25.78
CA GLU A 84 -0.11 1.93 27.09
C GLU A 84 -1.17 1.84 28.21
N LYS A 85 -2.34 2.44 28.04
CA LYS A 85 -3.47 2.31 28.96
C LYS A 85 -4.06 0.90 28.99
N LEU A 86 -4.21 0.26 27.84
CA LEU A 86 -4.86 -1.04 27.68
C LEU A 86 -3.94 -2.20 28.06
N LYS A 87 -2.65 -2.08 27.77
CA LYS A 87 -1.58 -3.09 27.99
C LYS A 87 -1.96 -4.46 27.40
N PRO A 88 -2.26 -4.57 26.09
CA PRO A 88 -2.57 -5.86 25.49
C PRO A 88 -1.32 -6.75 25.43
N ASP A 89 -1.53 -8.06 25.48
CA ASP A 89 -0.45 -9.03 25.26
C ASP A 89 -0.01 -9.03 23.80
N ARG A 90 -0.95 -8.77 22.88
CA ARG A 90 -0.72 -8.74 21.44
C ARG A 90 -1.55 -7.64 20.76
N ILE A 91 -1.00 -7.04 19.72
CA ILE A 91 -1.71 -6.08 18.86
C ILE A 91 -1.85 -6.71 17.47
N LEU A 92 -3.03 -6.60 16.88
CA LEU A 92 -3.28 -6.94 15.47
C LEU A 92 -3.80 -5.71 14.74
N CYS A 93 -3.39 -5.54 13.50
CA CYS A 93 -3.93 -4.54 12.59
C CYS A 93 -3.76 -4.99 11.14
N GLY A 94 -4.47 -4.40 10.23
CA GLY A 94 -4.21 -4.59 8.81
C GLY A 94 -2.86 -4.00 8.41
N ARG A 95 -2.16 -4.64 7.47
CA ARG A 95 -0.88 -4.15 6.95
C ARG A 95 -0.99 -2.72 6.42
N LYS A 96 -2.11 -2.38 5.80
CA LYS A 96 -2.39 -1.05 5.23
C LYS A 96 -3.88 -0.77 5.13
N THR A 97 -4.23 0.46 4.80
CA THR A 97 -5.62 0.85 4.48
C THR A 97 -5.76 1.19 3.01
N LEU A 98 -6.94 0.98 2.42
CA LEU A 98 -7.21 1.32 1.02
C LEU A 98 -7.17 2.82 0.73
N ILE A 99 -7.41 3.66 1.73
CA ILE A 99 -7.46 5.13 1.60
C ILE A 99 -6.06 5.73 1.62
N GLY A 100 -5.30 5.43 2.68
CA GLY A 100 -3.96 6.00 2.91
C GLY A 100 -2.87 5.26 2.16
N ASP A 101 -3.00 3.96 2.03
CA ASP A 101 -2.10 3.02 1.34
C ASP A 101 -0.61 3.13 1.73
N THR A 102 -0.32 3.66 2.93
CA THR A 102 1.05 3.92 3.37
C THR A 102 1.74 2.69 3.97
N GLY A 103 0.98 1.87 4.70
CA GLY A 103 1.52 0.75 5.48
C GLY A 103 2.46 1.17 6.63
N GLN A 104 2.46 2.46 7.02
CA GLN A 104 3.40 3.01 8.00
C GLN A 104 2.94 2.90 9.45
N VAL A 105 1.62 2.97 9.70
CA VAL A 105 1.08 2.98 11.07
C VAL A 105 1.47 1.73 11.87
N PRO A 106 1.40 0.49 11.32
CA PRO A 106 1.76 -0.69 12.09
C PRO A 106 3.20 -0.70 12.62
N PRO A 107 4.26 -0.51 11.80
CA PRO A 107 5.63 -0.48 12.30
C PRO A 107 5.93 0.74 13.20
N MET A 108 5.30 1.91 12.95
CA MET A 108 5.41 3.07 13.84
C MET A 108 4.79 2.80 15.21
N LEU A 109 3.60 2.20 15.24
CA LEU A 109 2.92 1.82 16.49
C LEU A 109 3.72 0.79 17.27
N ALA A 110 4.29 -0.21 16.60
CA ALA A 110 5.13 -1.21 17.23
C ALA A 110 6.35 -0.58 17.91
N GLU A 111 7.04 0.33 17.22
CA GLU A 111 8.20 1.06 17.76
C GLU A 111 7.81 1.93 18.96
N MET A 112 6.72 2.70 18.89
CA MET A 112 6.27 3.61 19.94
C MET A 112 5.75 2.87 21.18
N ALA A 113 5.06 1.75 20.98
CA ALA A 113 4.45 0.98 22.06
C ALA A 113 5.36 -0.13 22.62
N GLY A 114 6.55 -0.35 22.05
CA GLY A 114 7.53 -1.34 22.48
C GLY A 114 7.08 -2.78 22.22
N TYR A 115 6.51 -3.02 21.03
CA TYR A 115 6.14 -4.35 20.54
C TYR A 115 7.07 -4.77 19.39
N GLU A 116 7.35 -6.07 19.29
CA GLU A 116 8.03 -6.60 18.13
C GLU A 116 7.08 -6.63 16.93
N PHE A 117 7.56 -6.18 15.77
CA PHE A 117 6.75 -6.08 14.57
C PHE A 117 6.87 -7.32 13.69
N LEU A 118 5.74 -7.94 13.36
CA LEU A 118 5.64 -9.05 12.43
C LEU A 118 4.78 -8.65 11.21
N PRO A 119 5.41 -8.38 10.06
CA PRO A 119 4.70 -8.03 8.83
C PRO A 119 4.08 -9.25 8.15
N ASP A 120 3.19 -8.97 7.18
CA ASP A 120 2.67 -9.88 6.17
C ASP A 120 2.05 -11.19 6.72
N VAL A 121 1.39 -11.10 7.88
CA VAL A 121 0.76 -12.25 8.54
C VAL A 121 -0.49 -12.67 7.80
N LEU A 122 -0.54 -13.94 7.38
CA LEU A 122 -1.68 -14.53 6.68
C LEU A 122 -2.67 -15.15 7.67
N THR A 123 -2.16 -15.84 8.68
CA THR A 123 -2.92 -16.47 9.76
C THR A 123 -2.00 -16.76 10.95
N VAL A 124 -2.57 -17.23 12.05
CA VAL A 124 -1.84 -17.78 13.18
C VAL A 124 -2.24 -19.26 13.34
N ALA A 125 -1.25 -20.14 13.40
CA ALA A 125 -1.45 -21.57 13.57
C ALA A 125 -0.39 -22.13 14.53
N ASP A 126 -0.80 -22.97 15.47
CA ASP A 126 0.08 -23.60 16.44
C ASP A 126 1.02 -22.63 17.19
N GLY A 127 0.49 -21.43 17.50
CA GLY A 127 1.26 -20.39 18.20
C GLY A 127 2.29 -19.65 17.33
N ASN A 128 2.35 -19.91 16.03
CA ASN A 128 3.23 -19.26 15.07
C ASN A 128 2.44 -18.37 14.08
N ALA A 129 3.04 -17.29 13.67
CA ALA A 129 2.55 -16.48 12.55
C ALA A 129 2.93 -17.16 11.24
N VAL A 130 1.94 -17.47 10.42
CA VAL A 130 2.14 -17.94 9.04
C VAL A 130 2.26 -16.72 8.16
N THR A 131 3.40 -16.54 7.51
CA THR A 131 3.67 -15.42 6.59
C THR A 131 3.92 -15.95 5.18
N ARG A 132 4.07 -15.04 4.21
CA ARG A 132 4.44 -15.42 2.83
C ARG A 132 5.82 -16.07 2.73
N GLU A 133 6.71 -15.78 3.67
CA GLU A 133 8.08 -16.29 3.73
C GLU A 133 8.21 -17.57 4.57
N GLY A 134 7.11 -18.00 5.19
CA GLY A 134 7.08 -19.19 6.06
C GLY A 134 6.56 -18.88 7.47
N ASN A 135 6.72 -19.85 8.35
CA ASN A 135 6.28 -19.72 9.74
C ASN A 135 7.30 -18.92 10.56
N ARG A 136 6.82 -17.99 11.38
CA ARG A 136 7.62 -17.20 12.30
C ARG A 136 7.08 -17.36 13.73
N ASN A 137 7.96 -17.55 14.69
CA ASN A 137 7.57 -17.53 16.10
C ASN A 137 7.01 -16.16 16.48
N ILE A 138 5.93 -16.13 17.27
CA ILE A 138 5.31 -14.90 17.75
C ILE A 138 5.94 -14.57 19.12
N PRO A 139 6.65 -13.43 19.23
CA PRO A 139 7.20 -12.98 20.50
C PRO A 139 6.11 -12.67 21.54
N PRO A 140 6.44 -12.63 22.83
CA PRO A 140 5.47 -12.36 23.89
C PRO A 140 4.72 -11.04 23.73
N ARG A 141 5.38 -10.01 23.23
CA ARG A 141 4.78 -8.70 22.90
C ARG A 141 4.97 -8.42 21.42
N ALA A 142 4.01 -8.84 20.63
CA ALA A 142 4.07 -8.69 19.18
C ALA A 142 2.92 -7.83 18.63
N LEU A 143 3.23 -7.02 17.60
CA LEU A 143 2.28 -6.42 16.71
C LEU A 143 2.30 -7.16 15.38
N LEU A 144 1.18 -7.80 15.03
CA LEU A 144 1.02 -8.56 13.81
C LEU A 144 0.28 -7.71 12.77
N ALA A 145 0.89 -7.47 11.62
CA ALA A 145 0.27 -6.78 10.50
C ALA A 145 -0.32 -7.79 9.50
N ALA A 146 -1.65 -7.89 9.49
CA ALA A 146 -2.35 -8.90 8.70
C ALA A 146 -2.47 -8.51 7.23
N GLU A 147 -2.25 -9.50 6.36
CA GLU A 147 -2.58 -9.45 4.94
C GLU A 147 -4.07 -9.70 4.72
N LYS A 148 -4.57 -9.21 3.59
CA LYS A 148 -5.95 -9.46 3.17
C LYS A 148 -6.11 -10.89 2.66
N GLN A 149 -6.33 -11.83 3.56
CA GLN A 149 -6.56 -13.23 3.20
C GLN A 149 -7.75 -13.84 3.93
N ALA A 150 -7.89 -13.60 5.22
CA ALA A 150 -8.98 -14.15 5.99
C ALA A 150 -10.31 -13.45 5.65
N VAL A 151 -11.36 -14.26 5.51
CA VAL A 151 -12.74 -13.75 5.35
C VAL A 151 -13.36 -13.64 6.74
N LEU A 152 -13.81 -12.43 7.08
CA LEU A 152 -14.46 -12.18 8.35
C LEU A 152 -15.74 -13.02 8.47
N ARG A 153 -15.88 -13.70 9.60
CA ARG A 153 -17.06 -14.54 9.90
C ARG A 153 -18.35 -13.74 9.94
N LEU A 154 -19.46 -14.40 9.74
CA LEU A 154 -20.77 -13.80 9.96
C LEU A 154 -21.15 -13.86 11.45
N PRO A 155 -21.95 -12.90 11.95
CA PRO A 155 -22.42 -12.94 13.33
C PRO A 155 -23.35 -14.17 13.55
N SER A 156 -23.19 -14.83 14.68
CA SER A 156 -24.14 -15.88 15.08
C SER A 156 -25.53 -15.29 15.31
N LEU A 157 -26.58 -16.08 15.07
CA LEU A 157 -27.97 -15.69 15.40
C LEU A 157 -28.15 -15.38 16.89
N LEU A 158 -27.34 -15.99 17.76
CA LEU A 158 -27.37 -15.80 19.20
C LEU A 158 -26.38 -14.73 19.69
N SER A 159 -25.63 -14.08 18.78
CA SER A 159 -24.65 -13.07 19.16
C SER A 159 -25.33 -11.86 19.79
N ARG A 160 -24.75 -11.38 20.89
CA ARG A 160 -25.18 -10.14 21.53
C ARG A 160 -24.33 -8.98 21.05
N VAL A 161 -24.92 -7.80 21.04
CA VAL A 161 -24.19 -6.55 20.81
C VAL A 161 -23.37 -6.25 22.05
N GLY A 162 -22.09 -5.98 21.87
CA GLY A 162 -21.17 -5.57 22.94
C GLY A 162 -21.30 -4.08 23.29
N THR A 163 -20.30 -3.55 23.94
CA THR A 163 -20.19 -2.13 24.34
C THR A 163 -19.16 -1.41 23.53
N VAL A 164 -19.43 -0.13 23.26
CA VAL A 164 -18.44 0.81 22.67
C VAL A 164 -18.15 1.90 23.69
N GLU A 165 -16.90 1.98 24.12
CA GLU A 165 -16.40 3.07 24.96
C GLU A 165 -15.82 4.16 24.06
N THR A 166 -15.97 5.42 24.42
CA THR A 166 -15.31 6.52 23.72
C THR A 166 -14.24 7.10 24.65
N TRP A 167 -13.02 7.16 24.17
CA TRP A 167 -11.88 7.75 24.88
C TRP A 167 -11.39 8.98 24.12
N ASN A 168 -11.22 10.09 24.84
CA ASN A 168 -10.62 11.33 24.36
C ASN A 168 -9.10 11.37 24.67
N ALA A 169 -8.44 12.46 24.34
CA ALA A 169 -7.00 12.62 24.56
C ALA A 169 -6.61 12.56 26.06
N ALA A 170 -7.43 13.16 26.93
CA ALA A 170 -7.19 13.14 28.37
C ALA A 170 -7.33 11.73 28.95
N ASP A 171 -8.27 10.93 28.45
CA ASP A 171 -8.50 9.54 28.89
C ASP A 171 -7.31 8.64 28.63
N ILE A 172 -6.49 8.93 27.61
CA ILE A 172 -5.30 8.15 27.22
C ILE A 172 -3.99 8.87 27.55
N GLY A 173 -4.04 10.03 28.19
CA GLY A 173 -2.84 10.81 28.55
C GLY A 173 -2.06 11.32 27.32
N ALA A 174 -2.75 11.55 26.19
CA ALA A 174 -2.08 12.00 24.98
C ALA A 174 -1.74 13.49 25.06
N ASP A 175 -0.50 13.83 24.67
CA ASP A 175 -0.04 15.22 24.54
C ASP A 175 -0.69 15.89 23.32
N PRO A 176 -1.48 16.97 23.49
CA PRO A 176 -2.13 17.66 22.39
C PRO A 176 -1.18 18.14 21.30
N MET A 177 0.08 18.45 21.63
CA MET A 177 1.10 18.89 20.67
C MET A 177 1.57 17.77 19.74
N ARG A 178 1.29 16.51 20.09
CA ARG A 178 1.63 15.32 19.30
C ARG A 178 0.42 14.71 18.59
N CYS A 179 -0.74 15.35 18.69
CA CYS A 179 -2.01 14.91 18.10
C CYS A 179 -2.40 15.75 16.90
N GLY A 180 -3.20 15.16 16.02
CA GLY A 180 -3.82 15.86 14.90
C GLY A 180 -2.83 16.58 14.00
N LEU A 181 -3.21 17.74 13.52
CA LEU A 181 -2.35 18.58 12.68
C LEU A 181 -1.07 19.02 13.42
N ASN A 182 -1.13 19.29 14.72
CA ASN A 182 0.04 19.73 15.48
C ASN A 182 1.11 18.64 15.58
N GLY A 183 0.68 17.38 15.73
CA GLY A 183 1.56 16.23 15.81
C GLY A 183 1.97 15.64 14.46
N SER A 184 1.50 16.21 13.35
CA SER A 184 1.75 15.72 12.00
C SER A 184 2.86 16.49 11.33
N PRO A 185 4.07 15.94 11.17
CA PRO A 185 5.17 16.63 10.49
C PRO A 185 5.05 16.62 8.97
N THR A 186 4.10 15.90 8.37
CA THR A 186 3.88 15.94 6.93
C THR A 186 2.69 16.82 6.57
N ARG A 187 2.83 17.66 5.52
CA ARG A 187 1.78 18.56 5.03
C ARG A 187 1.51 18.31 3.56
N VAL A 188 0.24 18.13 3.25
CA VAL A 188 -0.24 18.13 1.87
C VAL A 188 -0.40 19.58 1.43
N LEU A 189 0.41 20.01 0.46
CA LEU A 189 0.33 21.38 -0.10
C LEU A 189 -0.75 21.47 -1.16
N GLU A 190 -0.84 20.45 -2.01
CA GLU A 190 -1.72 20.41 -3.16
C GLU A 190 -2.11 18.98 -3.48
N THR A 191 -3.31 18.81 -4.01
CA THR A 191 -3.75 17.56 -4.64
C THR A 191 -4.22 17.84 -6.05
N ARG A 192 -3.80 17.01 -7.01
CA ARG A 192 -4.24 17.10 -8.40
C ARG A 192 -4.73 15.75 -8.89
N GLU A 193 -5.63 15.75 -9.86
CA GLU A 193 -6.07 14.51 -10.50
C GLU A 193 -4.86 13.79 -11.11
N ASN A 194 -4.78 12.50 -10.86
CA ASN A 194 -3.74 11.66 -11.44
C ASN A 194 -4.11 11.34 -12.88
N THR A 195 -3.60 12.13 -13.81
CA THR A 195 -3.75 11.89 -15.24
C THR A 195 -2.60 11.06 -15.82
N ALA A 196 -1.60 10.72 -15.02
CA ALA A 196 -0.37 10.06 -15.49
C ALA A 196 -0.61 8.66 -16.10
N GLY A 197 -1.72 8.01 -15.76
CA GLY A 197 -2.12 6.73 -16.35
C GLY A 197 -3.01 6.86 -17.60
N ARG A 198 -3.60 8.03 -17.87
CA ARG A 198 -4.45 8.22 -19.06
C ARG A 198 -3.59 8.34 -20.30
N ARG A 199 -3.96 7.58 -21.34
CA ARG A 199 -3.23 7.50 -22.58
C ARG A 199 -4.17 7.82 -23.76
N LYS A 200 -3.61 8.24 -24.87
CA LYS A 200 -4.38 8.39 -26.12
C LYS A 200 -4.42 7.04 -26.82
N CYS A 201 -5.46 6.26 -26.59
CA CYS A 201 -5.60 4.94 -27.17
C CYS A 201 -5.79 5.03 -28.68
N ARG A 202 -4.92 4.34 -29.42
CA ARG A 202 -5.09 4.07 -30.84
C ARG A 202 -5.76 2.71 -31.02
N ILE A 203 -6.97 2.70 -31.57
CA ILE A 203 -7.65 1.45 -31.90
C ILE A 203 -7.03 0.84 -33.16
N LEU A 204 -6.63 -0.42 -33.03
CA LEU A 204 -5.96 -1.21 -34.04
C LEU A 204 -6.86 -2.33 -34.52
N GLN A 205 -6.56 -2.85 -35.70
CA GLN A 205 -7.08 -4.14 -36.15
C GLN A 205 -6.24 -5.27 -35.55
N LEU A 206 -6.85 -6.41 -35.30
CA LEU A 206 -6.18 -7.55 -34.66
C LEU A 206 -4.90 -7.98 -35.43
N ARG A 207 -4.91 -7.93 -36.75
CA ARG A 207 -3.75 -8.27 -37.59
C ARG A 207 -2.51 -7.38 -37.37
N ASP A 208 -2.69 -6.17 -36.85
CA ASP A 208 -1.59 -5.22 -36.65
C ASP A 208 -0.85 -5.49 -35.29
N LEU A 209 -1.44 -6.34 -34.45
CA LEU A 209 -0.91 -6.61 -33.08
C LEU A 209 0.51 -7.16 -33.07
N PRO A 210 0.93 -8.14 -33.92
CA PRO A 210 2.29 -8.70 -33.86
C PRO A 210 3.37 -7.65 -34.12
N GLU A 211 3.15 -6.73 -35.08
CA GLU A 211 4.09 -5.67 -35.42
C GLU A 211 4.23 -4.67 -34.28
N ILE A 212 3.10 -4.16 -33.78
CA ILE A 212 3.05 -3.22 -32.66
C ILE A 212 3.66 -3.83 -31.38
N PHE A 213 3.41 -5.11 -31.16
CA PHE A 213 3.95 -5.83 -30.01
C PHE A 213 5.48 -5.94 -30.07
N ALA A 214 6.02 -6.27 -31.26
CA ALA A 214 7.47 -6.32 -31.47
C ALA A 214 8.14 -4.93 -31.34
N GLU A 215 7.47 -3.88 -31.84
CA GLU A 215 7.93 -2.49 -31.70
C GLU A 215 7.95 -2.07 -30.22
N ALA A 216 6.83 -2.30 -29.51
CA ALA A 216 6.69 -1.95 -28.10
C ALA A 216 7.71 -2.65 -27.17
N LEU A 217 8.12 -3.87 -27.51
CA LEU A 217 9.20 -4.58 -26.78
C LEU A 217 10.59 -3.98 -27.05
N ARG A 218 10.81 -3.38 -28.22
CA ARG A 218 12.07 -2.72 -28.56
C ARG A 218 12.18 -1.32 -27.97
N GLU A 219 11.08 -0.58 -27.98
CA GLU A 219 11.02 0.78 -27.45
C GLU A 219 10.70 0.76 -25.95
N ARG A 220 11.71 0.84 -25.09
CA ARG A 220 11.52 1.13 -23.67
C ARG A 220 11.08 2.59 -23.51
N ARG A 221 9.78 2.86 -23.48
CA ARG A 221 9.28 4.19 -23.12
C ARG A 221 9.55 4.44 -21.63
N GLU A 222 10.37 5.43 -21.33
CA GLU A 222 10.52 5.94 -19.98
C GLU A 222 9.38 6.92 -19.67
N GLN A 223 8.64 6.66 -18.59
CA GLN A 223 7.72 7.67 -18.10
C GLN A 223 8.54 8.84 -17.54
N SER A 224 8.28 10.04 -18.03
CA SER A 224 8.88 11.25 -17.50
C SER A 224 8.39 11.49 -16.07
N ALA A 225 9.32 11.50 -15.11
CA ALA A 225 9.07 12.01 -13.77
C ALA A 225 8.69 13.51 -13.84
N PRO A 226 7.93 14.05 -12.87
CA PRO A 226 7.71 15.47 -12.77
C PRO A 226 9.06 16.19 -12.81
N GLN A 227 9.23 17.12 -13.76
CA GLN A 227 10.45 17.91 -13.85
C GLN A 227 10.42 18.93 -12.69
N GLY A 228 11.41 18.86 -11.80
CA GLY A 228 11.67 19.91 -10.83
C GLY A 228 12.17 21.21 -11.50
N ASN A 229 12.20 22.29 -10.74
CA ASN A 229 12.74 23.58 -11.16
C ASN A 229 14.28 23.61 -11.33
N GLY A 230 14.95 22.45 -11.21
CA GLY A 230 16.40 22.33 -11.28
C GLY A 230 17.14 22.61 -9.97
N GLU A 231 16.44 22.97 -8.91
CA GLU A 231 17.01 23.18 -7.58
C GLU A 231 17.55 21.86 -7.00
N LYS A 232 18.67 21.94 -6.28
CA LYS A 232 19.32 20.79 -5.63
C LYS A 232 19.45 20.97 -4.14
N LEU A 233 19.37 19.88 -3.42
CA LEU A 233 19.63 19.83 -1.98
C LEU A 233 21.10 19.57 -1.71
N PRO A 234 21.70 20.20 -0.69
CA PRO A 234 23.09 19.99 -0.31
C PRO A 234 23.45 18.56 0.07
N CYS A 235 22.60 17.89 0.84
CA CYS A 235 22.90 16.55 1.36
C CYS A 235 21.68 15.65 1.30
N VAL A 236 21.76 14.59 0.49
CA VAL A 236 20.71 13.56 0.39
C VAL A 236 21.33 12.19 0.59
N LEU A 237 20.74 11.38 1.47
CA LEU A 237 21.11 10.00 1.68
C LEU A 237 20.14 9.07 0.94
N SER A 238 20.70 8.03 0.30
CA SER A 238 19.95 6.91 -0.26
C SER A 238 20.23 5.67 0.56
N VAL A 239 19.22 5.11 1.20
CA VAL A 239 19.34 3.83 1.91
C VAL A 239 19.16 2.71 0.90
N GLY A 240 20.30 2.04 0.59
CA GLY A 240 20.41 1.11 -0.51
C GLY A 240 20.48 1.78 -1.88
N SER A 241 20.84 1.00 -2.89
CA SER A 241 21.03 1.47 -4.28
C SER A 241 19.70 1.79 -4.99
N GLU A 242 18.59 1.21 -4.55
CA GLU A 242 17.29 1.33 -5.21
C GLU A 242 16.79 2.77 -5.29
N ALA A 243 16.97 3.56 -4.21
CA ALA A 243 16.51 4.95 -4.16
C ALA A 243 17.49 5.94 -4.81
N MET A 244 18.67 5.50 -5.23
CA MET A 244 19.74 6.35 -5.73
C MET A 244 19.33 7.14 -6.99
N SER A 245 18.52 6.56 -7.87
CA SER A 245 18.02 7.26 -9.05
C SER A 245 17.18 8.49 -8.69
N PHE A 246 16.36 8.40 -7.64
CA PHE A 246 15.59 9.53 -7.11
C PHE A 246 16.49 10.54 -6.39
N ALA A 247 17.47 10.07 -5.63
CA ALA A 247 18.41 10.95 -4.94
C ALA A 247 19.18 11.85 -5.91
N ARG A 248 19.60 11.32 -7.06
CA ARG A 248 20.27 12.08 -8.15
C ARG A 248 19.37 13.12 -8.81
N THR A 249 18.04 13.01 -8.73
CA THR A 249 17.16 14.06 -9.26
C THR A 249 17.19 15.32 -8.41
N VAL A 250 17.52 15.22 -7.13
CA VAL A 250 17.45 16.32 -6.15
C VAL A 250 18.79 16.65 -5.48
N CYS A 251 19.86 15.91 -5.76
CA CYS A 251 21.19 16.16 -5.22
C CYS A 251 22.24 15.76 -6.26
N ASP A 252 23.28 16.56 -6.42
CA ASP A 252 24.35 16.27 -7.39
C ASP A 252 25.26 15.14 -6.92
N ASN A 253 25.51 15.06 -5.61
CA ASN A 253 26.36 14.05 -4.98
C ASN A 253 25.65 13.32 -3.84
N PRO A 254 24.57 12.56 -4.11
CA PRO A 254 23.88 11.81 -3.06
C PRO A 254 24.79 10.68 -2.54
N GLN A 255 24.67 10.41 -1.23
CA GLN A 255 25.46 9.37 -0.58
C GLN A 255 24.62 8.10 -0.38
N GLU A 256 25.16 6.98 -0.81
CA GLU A 256 24.55 5.67 -0.54
C GLU A 256 24.94 5.20 0.87
N ILE A 257 23.93 4.72 1.62
CA ILE A 257 24.08 4.11 2.92
C ILE A 257 23.57 2.67 2.80
N PRO A 258 24.30 1.67 3.30
CA PRO A 258 23.77 0.31 3.37
C PRO A 258 22.45 0.24 4.14
N VAL A 259 21.60 -0.72 3.77
CA VAL A 259 20.39 -1.00 4.57
C VAL A 259 20.83 -1.45 5.96
N CYS A 260 20.43 -0.72 6.98
CA CYS A 260 20.80 -0.92 8.37
C CYS A 260 19.60 -0.72 9.30
N SER A 261 19.77 -0.93 10.58
CA SER A 261 18.71 -0.71 11.57
C SER A 261 18.35 0.77 11.70
N ALA A 262 17.14 1.05 12.19
CA ALA A 262 16.70 2.43 12.44
C ALA A 262 17.61 3.16 13.46
N SER A 263 18.21 2.44 14.41
CA SER A 263 19.15 2.99 15.39
C SER A 263 20.46 3.44 14.74
N GLU A 264 21.08 2.59 13.94
CA GLU A 264 22.32 2.90 13.22
C GLU A 264 22.10 4.06 12.25
N LEU A 265 20.93 4.09 11.56
CA LEU A 265 20.62 5.16 10.64
C LEU A 265 20.39 6.50 11.37
N ALA A 266 19.80 6.49 12.57
CA ALA A 266 19.67 7.69 13.39
C ALA A 266 21.03 8.31 13.75
N GLU A 267 22.04 7.47 14.06
CA GLU A 267 23.41 7.95 14.29
C GLU A 267 24.04 8.57 13.04
N VAL A 268 23.85 7.95 11.88
CA VAL A 268 24.32 8.48 10.60
C VAL A 268 23.67 9.84 10.29
N ILE A 269 22.36 9.96 10.53
CA ILE A 269 21.61 11.22 10.33
C ILE A 269 22.12 12.32 11.27
N ALA A 270 22.37 12.00 12.55
CA ALA A 270 22.91 12.95 13.51
C ALA A 270 24.29 13.49 13.10
N GLN A 271 25.14 12.64 12.50
CA GLN A 271 26.47 13.02 12.03
C GLN A 271 26.44 13.81 10.71
N LYS A 272 25.66 13.35 9.73
CA LYS A 272 25.67 13.90 8.36
C LYS A 272 24.68 15.06 8.16
N LYS A 273 23.67 15.16 9.01
CA LYS A 273 22.60 16.18 8.95
C LYS A 273 22.01 16.37 7.55
N PRO A 274 21.50 15.32 6.92
CA PRO A 274 20.97 15.40 5.56
C PRO A 274 19.69 16.23 5.49
N ASP A 275 19.39 16.77 4.33
CA ASP A 275 18.11 17.44 4.03
C ASP A 275 17.00 16.42 3.77
N ALA A 276 17.35 15.29 3.16
CA ALA A 276 16.43 14.20 2.91
C ALA A 276 17.11 12.82 3.01
N VAL A 277 16.33 11.81 3.39
CA VAL A 277 16.72 10.40 3.37
C VAL A 277 15.70 9.63 2.55
N LEU A 278 16.15 9.00 1.47
CA LEU A 278 15.32 8.25 0.55
C LEU A 278 15.56 6.75 0.73
N PHE A 279 14.49 5.98 0.79
CA PHE A 279 14.49 4.54 0.99
C PHE A 279 13.91 3.84 -0.25
N GLY A 280 14.36 2.63 -0.52
CA GLY A 280 13.67 1.73 -1.44
C GLY A 280 12.24 1.42 -0.97
N ASN A 281 11.49 0.71 -1.80
CA ASN A 281 10.11 0.31 -1.49
C ASN A 281 9.98 -1.18 -1.14
N ASP A 282 11.08 -1.87 -0.90
CA ASP A 282 11.09 -3.22 -0.36
C ASP A 282 10.58 -3.27 1.10
N PRO A 283 10.12 -4.41 1.61
CA PRO A 283 9.56 -4.52 2.95
C PRO A 283 10.48 -4.05 4.07
N ALA A 284 11.77 -4.38 4.00
CA ALA A 284 12.75 -4.02 5.03
C ALA A 284 13.02 -2.52 5.06
N SER A 285 13.20 -1.88 3.89
CA SER A 285 13.38 -0.43 3.77
C SER A 285 12.17 0.34 4.28
N ARG A 286 10.96 -0.11 3.98
CA ARG A 286 9.71 0.51 4.49
C ARG A 286 9.59 0.41 6.00
N GLU A 287 9.93 -0.75 6.57
CA GLU A 287 9.91 -0.95 8.01
C GLU A 287 10.94 -0.06 8.70
N THR A 288 12.19 -0.05 8.23
CA THR A 288 13.27 0.80 8.75
C THR A 288 12.89 2.28 8.71
N ALA A 289 12.36 2.76 7.57
CA ALA A 289 11.91 4.15 7.43
C ALA A 289 10.81 4.52 8.45
N ALA A 290 9.83 3.64 8.64
CA ALA A 290 8.73 3.88 9.58
C ALA A 290 9.20 3.85 11.04
N ARG A 291 10.05 2.90 11.42
CA ARG A 291 10.64 2.85 12.78
C ARG A 291 11.51 4.08 13.07
N LEU A 292 12.34 4.49 12.11
CA LEU A 292 13.15 5.70 12.22
C LEU A 292 12.27 6.94 12.40
N ALA A 293 11.23 7.10 11.57
CA ALA A 293 10.28 8.21 11.68
C ALA A 293 9.60 8.26 13.06
N ALA A 294 9.20 7.11 13.59
CA ALA A 294 8.58 7.00 14.91
C ALA A 294 9.54 7.39 16.05
N ARG A 295 10.79 6.90 15.98
CA ARG A 295 11.84 7.13 16.98
C ARG A 295 12.29 8.58 17.01
N GLU A 296 12.62 9.12 15.85
CA GLU A 296 13.18 10.47 15.71
C GLU A 296 12.09 11.56 15.53
N LYS A 297 10.81 11.18 15.50
CA LYS A 297 9.64 12.06 15.27
C LYS A 297 9.74 12.83 13.97
N LEU A 298 10.19 12.17 12.90
CA LEU A 298 10.39 12.75 11.58
C LEU A 298 9.21 12.48 10.66
N GLY A 299 8.96 13.42 9.73
CA GLY A 299 7.95 13.26 8.70
C GLY A 299 8.37 12.23 7.65
N LEU A 300 7.51 11.24 7.41
CA LEU A 300 7.74 10.19 6.42
C LEU A 300 6.64 10.17 5.37
N CYS A 301 7.02 10.34 4.11
CA CYS A 301 6.14 10.17 2.96
C CYS A 301 6.36 8.80 2.32
N ALA A 302 5.29 7.99 2.21
CA ALA A 302 5.37 6.66 1.61
C ALA A 302 5.13 6.66 0.11
N ASP A 303 5.82 5.73 -0.58
CA ASP A 303 5.53 5.35 -1.96
C ASP A 303 5.57 6.52 -2.94
N CYS A 304 6.58 7.39 -2.79
CA CYS A 304 6.77 8.55 -3.63
C CYS A 304 7.08 8.14 -5.08
N THR A 305 6.42 8.81 -6.01
CA THR A 305 6.63 8.60 -7.45
C THR A 305 7.58 9.62 -8.05
N ALA A 306 7.79 10.74 -7.36
CA ALA A 306 8.79 11.74 -7.69
C ALA A 306 9.23 12.48 -6.42
N VAL A 307 10.44 13.00 -6.51
CA VAL A 307 11.04 13.89 -5.51
C VAL A 307 11.62 15.07 -6.25
N THR A 308 11.35 16.31 -5.79
CA THR A 308 11.94 17.54 -6.30
C THR A 308 12.46 18.36 -5.14
N ALA A 309 13.24 19.40 -5.42
CA ALA A 309 13.64 20.38 -4.44
C ALA A 309 12.99 21.74 -4.73
N GLU A 310 12.41 22.37 -3.72
CA GLU A 310 11.82 23.71 -3.80
C GLU A 310 12.11 24.48 -2.52
N ASN A 311 12.67 25.66 -2.65
CA ASN A 311 13.02 26.55 -1.51
C ASN A 311 13.92 25.85 -0.46
N GLY A 312 14.89 25.06 -0.90
CA GLY A 312 15.81 24.31 -0.04
C GLY A 312 15.19 23.12 0.70
N ARG A 313 14.00 22.67 0.30
CA ARG A 313 13.31 21.53 0.92
C ARG A 313 12.98 20.45 -0.09
N ALA A 314 12.96 19.20 0.36
CA ALA A 314 12.45 18.09 -0.43
C ALA A 314 10.93 18.19 -0.57
N VAL A 315 10.44 18.14 -1.82
CA VAL A 315 9.04 18.07 -2.17
C VAL A 315 8.73 16.70 -2.74
N LEU A 316 7.76 16.05 -2.15
CA LEU A 316 7.48 14.64 -2.33
C LEU A 316 6.13 14.47 -3.03
N TYR A 317 6.09 13.69 -4.09
CA TYR A 317 4.86 13.42 -4.83
C TYR A 317 4.48 11.95 -4.67
N ARG A 318 3.26 11.70 -4.24
CA ARG A 318 2.75 10.35 -4.08
C ARG A 318 1.31 10.22 -4.58
N PRO A 319 0.94 9.02 -5.06
CA PRO A 319 -0.47 8.69 -5.29
C PRO A 319 -1.24 8.68 -3.96
N ALA A 320 -2.46 9.18 -4.01
CA ALA A 320 -3.42 9.18 -2.91
C ALA A 320 -4.81 8.72 -3.41
N LEU A 321 -5.72 8.40 -2.51
CA LEU A 321 -7.07 7.91 -2.82
C LEU A 321 -7.06 6.83 -3.90
N SER A 322 -6.39 5.71 -3.60
CA SER A 322 -6.28 4.58 -4.53
C SER A 322 -5.62 4.93 -5.88
N GLY A 323 -4.77 5.96 -5.89
CA GLY A 323 -4.06 6.38 -7.10
C GLY A 323 -4.83 7.38 -7.99
N SER A 324 -6.05 7.78 -7.62
CA SER A 324 -6.84 8.75 -8.39
C SER A 324 -6.29 10.19 -8.30
N LEU A 325 -5.56 10.49 -7.23
CA LEU A 325 -4.93 11.79 -7.01
C LEU A 325 -3.42 11.64 -6.85
N ILE A 326 -2.69 12.70 -7.19
CA ILE A 326 -1.29 12.90 -6.79
C ILE A 326 -1.27 14.00 -5.72
N ALA A 327 -0.76 13.66 -4.56
CA ALA A 327 -0.53 14.61 -3.49
C ALA A 327 0.90 15.15 -3.55
N LYS A 328 1.04 16.47 -3.49
CA LYS A 328 2.29 17.20 -3.29
C LYS A 328 2.47 17.41 -1.79
N ILE A 329 3.54 16.87 -1.21
CA ILE A 329 3.75 16.79 0.24
C ILE A 329 5.13 17.36 0.58
N VAL A 330 5.20 18.07 1.69
CA VAL A 330 6.45 18.50 2.32
C VAL A 330 6.54 17.98 3.74
N SER A 331 7.76 17.77 4.23
CA SER A 331 8.02 17.52 5.64
C SER A 331 8.36 18.85 6.32
N GLU A 332 7.78 19.07 7.51
CA GLU A 332 8.14 20.18 8.39
C GLU A 332 9.38 19.89 9.25
N THR A 333 9.80 18.62 9.24
CA THR A 333 11.02 18.17 9.92
C THR A 333 12.16 17.96 8.93
N THR A 334 13.40 18.11 9.40
CA THR A 334 14.62 17.80 8.65
C THR A 334 15.39 16.71 9.40
N PRO A 335 15.79 15.63 8.71
CA PRO A 335 15.56 15.36 7.30
C PRO A 335 14.11 15.01 6.96
N ALA A 336 13.70 15.26 5.72
CA ALA A 336 12.49 14.67 5.17
C ALA A 336 12.76 13.20 4.84
N LEU A 337 11.91 12.30 5.32
CA LEU A 337 12.01 10.88 4.98
C LEU A 337 11.02 10.51 3.88
N ALA A 338 11.46 9.70 2.92
CA ALA A 338 10.57 9.19 1.89
C ALA A 338 10.92 7.75 1.49
N THR A 339 9.93 6.88 1.39
CA THR A 339 10.10 5.68 0.58
C THR A 339 9.75 5.99 -0.86
N VAL A 340 10.61 5.60 -1.80
CA VAL A 340 10.40 5.90 -3.21
C VAL A 340 10.09 4.62 -3.97
N ARG A 341 9.16 4.72 -4.90
CA ARG A 341 8.73 3.61 -5.72
C ARG A 341 9.76 3.32 -6.81
N CYS A 342 10.78 2.57 -6.45
CA CYS A 342 11.85 2.17 -7.37
C CYS A 342 11.33 1.20 -8.43
N ARG A 343 11.93 1.24 -9.62
CA ARG A 343 11.80 0.15 -10.58
C ARG A 343 12.57 -1.05 -10.02
N THR A 344 11.89 -2.15 -9.73
CA THR A 344 12.59 -3.41 -9.54
C THR A 344 13.23 -3.79 -10.86
N GLU A 345 14.54 -3.97 -10.90
CA GLU A 345 15.30 -4.39 -12.10
C GLU A 345 14.82 -5.74 -12.68
N ARG A 346 13.97 -6.45 -11.95
CA ARG A 346 13.33 -7.71 -12.35
C ARG A 346 11.87 -7.56 -12.82
N SER A 347 11.46 -6.39 -13.28
CA SER A 347 10.16 -6.31 -13.95
C SER A 347 10.27 -7.10 -15.25
N ALA A 348 9.42 -8.12 -15.44
CA ALA A 348 9.33 -8.85 -16.71
C ALA A 348 9.25 -7.86 -17.86
N SER A 349 9.90 -8.17 -18.98
CA SER A 349 9.77 -7.31 -20.17
C SER A 349 8.34 -7.26 -20.67
N LEU A 350 7.59 -8.32 -20.42
CA LEU A 350 6.21 -8.52 -20.85
C LEU A 350 5.39 -9.15 -19.73
N ILE A 351 4.20 -8.59 -19.50
CA ILE A 351 3.16 -9.19 -18.67
C ILE A 351 1.88 -9.35 -19.48
N VAL A 352 1.32 -10.55 -19.46
CA VAL A 352 -0.05 -10.83 -19.93
C VAL A 352 -0.96 -10.91 -18.72
N ALA A 353 -1.95 -10.02 -18.66
CA ALA A 353 -2.86 -9.92 -17.54
C ALA A 353 -4.30 -10.26 -17.94
N ALA A 354 -4.89 -11.23 -17.24
CA ALA A 354 -6.26 -11.66 -17.45
C ALA A 354 -7.26 -10.89 -16.58
N GLY A 355 -8.35 -10.44 -17.21
CA GLY A 355 -9.51 -9.87 -16.53
C GLY A 355 -10.63 -10.87 -16.31
N TYR A 356 -11.66 -10.47 -15.56
CA TYR A 356 -12.84 -11.32 -15.31
C TYR A 356 -13.62 -11.68 -16.60
N GLY A 357 -13.46 -10.86 -17.64
CA GLY A 357 -14.07 -11.14 -18.96
C GLY A 357 -13.65 -12.46 -19.56
N VAL A 358 -12.42 -12.89 -19.29
CA VAL A 358 -11.84 -14.16 -19.80
C VAL A 358 -11.76 -15.27 -18.76
N ARG A 359 -12.58 -15.25 -17.70
CA ARG A 359 -12.54 -16.22 -16.60
C ARG A 359 -12.72 -17.67 -17.04
N LYS A 360 -13.45 -17.91 -18.13
CA LYS A 360 -13.69 -19.25 -18.67
C LYS A 360 -12.51 -19.76 -19.53
N GLN A 361 -11.71 -18.84 -20.07
CA GLN A 361 -10.54 -19.12 -20.92
C GLN A 361 -9.22 -18.86 -20.19
N LEU A 362 -9.22 -18.80 -18.84
CA LEU A 362 -8.07 -18.40 -18.04
C LEU A 362 -6.82 -19.24 -18.31
N ASP A 363 -6.99 -20.56 -18.49
CA ASP A 363 -5.88 -21.47 -18.79
C ASP A 363 -5.31 -21.23 -20.19
N ALA A 364 -6.15 -20.88 -21.17
CA ALA A 364 -5.71 -20.52 -22.52
C ALA A 364 -4.92 -19.20 -22.51
N VAL A 365 -5.39 -18.18 -21.75
CA VAL A 365 -4.63 -16.91 -21.57
C VAL A 365 -3.28 -17.17 -20.90
N ARG A 366 -3.23 -18.07 -19.92
CA ARG A 366 -1.99 -18.49 -19.27
C ARG A 366 -1.04 -19.18 -20.23
N ALA A 367 -1.57 -20.09 -21.05
CA ALA A 367 -0.79 -20.76 -22.10
C ALA A 367 -0.23 -19.78 -23.13
N MET A 368 -1.02 -18.76 -23.51
CA MET A 368 -0.57 -17.68 -24.38
C MET A 368 0.57 -16.88 -23.73
N ALA A 369 0.46 -16.54 -22.44
CA ALA A 369 1.55 -15.86 -21.71
C ALA A 369 2.84 -16.67 -21.75
N THR A 370 2.76 -17.98 -21.51
CA THR A 370 3.93 -18.89 -21.56
C THR A 370 4.55 -18.92 -22.96
N ARG A 371 3.74 -19.01 -24.03
CA ARG A 371 4.24 -18.98 -25.42
C ARG A 371 4.95 -17.68 -25.77
N LEU A 372 4.47 -16.56 -25.23
CA LEU A 372 5.06 -15.23 -25.45
C LEU A 372 6.29 -14.97 -24.55
N GLY A 373 6.66 -15.91 -23.68
CA GLY A 373 7.71 -15.70 -22.68
C GLY A 373 7.39 -14.58 -21.67
N ALA A 374 6.09 -14.38 -21.41
CA ALA A 374 5.57 -13.35 -20.54
C ALA A 374 5.31 -13.88 -19.13
N ASP A 375 5.43 -12.98 -18.13
CA ASP A 375 4.84 -13.23 -16.83
C ASP A 375 3.31 -13.16 -16.91
N PHE A 376 2.65 -14.00 -16.11
CA PHE A 376 1.20 -14.01 -16.04
C PHE A 376 0.70 -13.25 -14.82
N ALA A 377 -0.40 -12.50 -15.02
CA ALA A 377 -1.06 -11.74 -13.96
C ALA A 377 -2.59 -11.81 -14.09
N VAL A 378 -3.29 -11.46 -13.03
CA VAL A 378 -4.76 -11.48 -13.01
C VAL A 378 -5.34 -10.26 -12.31
N SER A 379 -6.58 -9.91 -12.65
CA SER A 379 -7.36 -8.91 -11.93
C SER A 379 -7.91 -9.45 -10.60
N ARG A 380 -8.20 -8.56 -9.66
CA ARG A 380 -8.75 -8.90 -8.34
C ARG A 380 -10.00 -9.79 -8.40
N LYS A 381 -10.93 -9.52 -9.31
CA LYS A 381 -12.18 -10.31 -9.43
C LYS A 381 -11.93 -11.79 -9.72
N LEU A 382 -10.83 -12.14 -10.40
CA LEU A 382 -10.46 -13.54 -10.63
C LEU A 382 -9.95 -14.19 -9.34
N VAL A 383 -9.25 -13.46 -8.51
CA VAL A 383 -8.78 -13.95 -7.20
C VAL A 383 -9.94 -14.07 -6.22
N ASP A 384 -10.78 -13.04 -6.10
CA ASP A 384 -11.96 -13.04 -5.23
C ASP A 384 -12.96 -14.15 -5.63
N GLY A 385 -13.02 -14.52 -6.91
CA GLY A 385 -13.81 -15.62 -7.44
C GLY A 385 -13.17 -17.01 -7.33
N GLY A 386 -11.97 -17.12 -6.76
CA GLY A 386 -11.26 -18.39 -6.59
C GLY A 386 -10.64 -18.95 -7.88
N PHE A 387 -10.60 -18.20 -8.99
CA PHE A 387 -10.05 -18.67 -10.27
C PHE A 387 -8.52 -18.61 -10.34
N ALA A 388 -7.88 -17.78 -9.52
CA ALA A 388 -6.44 -17.59 -9.51
C ALA A 388 -5.91 -17.28 -8.10
N PRO A 389 -4.64 -17.64 -7.80
CA PRO A 389 -4.05 -17.37 -6.49
C PRO A 389 -3.72 -15.87 -6.34
N TYR A 390 -3.79 -15.39 -5.10
CA TYR A 390 -3.52 -13.97 -4.77
C TYR A 390 -2.13 -13.47 -5.24
N ARG A 391 -1.12 -14.34 -5.25
CA ARG A 391 0.25 -13.99 -5.72
C ARG A 391 0.31 -13.52 -7.17
N GLU A 392 -0.70 -13.81 -7.99
CA GLU A 392 -0.80 -13.39 -9.38
C GLU A 392 -1.58 -12.08 -9.55
N GLN A 393 -2.21 -11.59 -8.49
CA GLN A 393 -3.03 -10.38 -8.55
C GLN A 393 -2.18 -9.13 -8.82
N VAL A 394 -2.56 -8.36 -9.83
CA VAL A 394 -2.07 -6.99 -10.09
C VAL A 394 -3.15 -5.99 -9.68
N GLY A 395 -2.74 -4.91 -9.04
CA GLY A 395 -3.63 -3.83 -8.61
C GLY A 395 -3.24 -3.27 -7.25
N LEU A 396 -4.04 -2.35 -6.75
CA LEU A 396 -3.83 -1.65 -5.48
C LEU A 396 -3.63 -2.60 -4.29
N THR A 397 -4.37 -3.70 -4.26
CA THR A 397 -4.29 -4.71 -3.19
C THR A 397 -3.42 -5.91 -3.55
N GLY A 398 -2.89 -5.96 -4.76
CA GLY A 398 -1.97 -6.97 -5.25
C GLY A 398 -0.56 -6.41 -5.44
N LYS A 399 0.16 -6.96 -6.41
CA LYS A 399 1.47 -6.45 -6.81
C LYS A 399 1.34 -5.24 -7.74
N THR A 400 2.29 -4.31 -7.65
CA THR A 400 2.49 -3.25 -8.63
C THR A 400 3.58 -3.68 -9.59
N VAL A 401 3.32 -3.51 -10.90
CA VAL A 401 4.21 -3.96 -11.98
C VAL A 401 4.54 -2.82 -12.93
N SER A 402 5.70 -2.89 -13.56
CA SER A 402 6.18 -1.89 -14.53
C SER A 402 6.91 -2.55 -15.72
N PRO A 403 6.25 -3.48 -16.45
CA PRO A 403 6.86 -4.13 -17.60
C PRO A 403 7.07 -3.14 -18.76
N ALA A 404 7.94 -3.50 -19.71
CA ALA A 404 8.04 -2.75 -20.94
C ALA A 404 6.70 -2.78 -21.72
N VAL A 405 6.04 -3.95 -21.75
CA VAL A 405 4.72 -4.14 -22.37
C VAL A 405 3.76 -4.82 -21.40
N TYR A 406 2.58 -4.26 -21.26
CA TYR A 406 1.47 -4.83 -20.48
C TYR A 406 0.31 -5.15 -21.41
N LEU A 407 0.04 -6.43 -21.64
CA LEU A 407 -1.09 -6.90 -22.44
C LEU A 407 -2.27 -7.21 -21.52
N ALA A 408 -3.29 -6.36 -21.56
CA ALA A 408 -4.50 -6.47 -20.75
C ALA A 408 -5.60 -7.20 -21.53
N VAL A 409 -5.92 -8.44 -21.15
CA VAL A 409 -6.89 -9.29 -21.85
C VAL A 409 -8.18 -9.41 -21.04
N GLY A 410 -9.30 -8.90 -21.53
CA GLY A 410 -10.60 -8.95 -20.85
C GLY A 410 -10.66 -8.18 -19.53
N ILE A 411 -9.78 -7.18 -19.36
CA ILE A 411 -9.74 -6.29 -18.20
C ILE A 411 -10.65 -5.10 -18.44
N SER A 412 -11.51 -4.76 -17.47
CA SER A 412 -12.45 -3.64 -17.59
C SER A 412 -11.81 -2.27 -17.40
N GLY A 413 -10.69 -2.16 -16.68
CA GLY A 413 -10.07 -0.87 -16.36
C GLY A 413 -10.54 -0.27 -15.03
N ALA A 414 -10.92 -1.09 -14.06
CA ALA A 414 -11.21 -0.60 -12.71
C ALA A 414 -9.99 0.09 -12.08
N VAL A 415 -10.20 1.24 -11.42
CA VAL A 415 -9.15 2.11 -10.84
C VAL A 415 -8.16 1.33 -9.96
N HIS A 416 -8.66 0.36 -9.17
CA HIS A 416 -7.82 -0.47 -8.33
C HIS A 416 -6.86 -1.39 -9.12
N HIS A 417 -7.24 -1.82 -10.32
CA HIS A 417 -6.35 -2.59 -11.18
C HIS A 417 -5.31 -1.68 -11.84
N LEU A 418 -5.77 -0.53 -12.33
CA LEU A 418 -4.93 0.48 -13.00
C LEU A 418 -3.78 0.94 -12.11
N ALA A 419 -4.03 1.15 -10.81
CA ALA A 419 -3.01 1.55 -9.84
C ALA A 419 -1.84 0.54 -9.72
N GLY A 420 -2.04 -0.70 -10.13
CA GLY A 420 -1.00 -1.73 -10.14
C GLY A 420 -0.22 -1.82 -11.46
N MET A 421 -0.72 -1.21 -12.55
CA MET A 421 -0.12 -1.34 -13.89
C MET A 421 0.18 -0.01 -14.59
N ASP A 422 -0.20 1.12 -14.02
CA ASP A 422 -0.09 2.47 -14.60
C ASP A 422 1.32 2.86 -15.06
N ARG A 423 2.33 2.17 -14.51
CA ARG A 423 3.76 2.38 -14.80
C ARG A 423 4.32 1.49 -15.90
N SER A 424 3.49 0.69 -16.53
CA SER A 424 3.90 -0.10 -17.69
C SER A 424 4.35 0.82 -18.83
N GLY A 425 5.39 0.43 -19.57
CA GLY A 425 5.90 1.20 -20.70
C GLY A 425 4.83 1.39 -21.76
N THR A 426 4.44 0.32 -22.44
CA THR A 426 3.33 0.29 -23.41
C THR A 426 2.20 -0.57 -22.85
N VAL A 427 0.98 -0.09 -22.90
CA VAL A 427 -0.23 -0.83 -22.54
C VAL A 427 -1.04 -1.14 -23.78
N ILE A 428 -1.27 -2.42 -24.00
CA ILE A 428 -2.12 -2.93 -25.07
C ILE A 428 -3.36 -3.56 -24.44
N ALA A 429 -4.55 -3.06 -24.75
CA ALA A 429 -5.80 -3.56 -24.21
C ALA A 429 -6.58 -4.35 -25.25
N VAL A 430 -7.01 -5.56 -24.90
CA VAL A 430 -7.88 -6.41 -25.69
C VAL A 430 -9.20 -6.60 -24.92
N ASN A 431 -10.28 -6.06 -25.47
CA ASN A 431 -11.60 -6.14 -24.85
C ASN A 431 -12.70 -6.05 -25.91
N PRO A 432 -13.71 -6.96 -25.90
CA PRO A 432 -14.82 -6.88 -26.83
C PRO A 432 -15.75 -5.69 -26.57
N ASP A 433 -15.80 -5.15 -25.35
CA ASP A 433 -16.60 -3.98 -24.99
C ASP A 433 -15.89 -2.70 -25.47
N PRO A 434 -16.43 -1.99 -26.49
CA PRO A 434 -15.80 -0.77 -27.01
C PRO A 434 -15.78 0.39 -26.01
N HIS A 435 -16.56 0.32 -24.94
CA HIS A 435 -16.68 1.32 -23.88
C HIS A 435 -15.91 0.94 -22.60
N ALA A 436 -15.13 -0.14 -22.64
CA ALA A 436 -14.36 -0.56 -21.48
C ALA A 436 -13.37 0.55 -21.07
N PRO A 437 -13.40 1.02 -19.80
CA PRO A 437 -12.52 2.09 -19.30
C PRO A 437 -11.03 1.82 -19.47
N ILE A 438 -10.62 0.55 -19.68
CA ILE A 438 -9.22 0.19 -19.92
C ILE A 438 -8.63 0.92 -21.13
N PHE A 439 -9.46 1.23 -22.14
CA PHE A 439 -8.98 1.94 -23.33
C PHE A 439 -8.51 3.36 -23.03
N ASP A 440 -9.04 4.03 -22.00
CA ASP A 440 -8.55 5.35 -21.58
C ASP A 440 -7.12 5.30 -20.98
N TYR A 441 -6.64 4.08 -20.67
CA TYR A 441 -5.36 3.81 -20.01
C TYR A 441 -4.43 2.94 -20.88
N ALA A 442 -4.81 2.67 -22.12
CA ALA A 442 -4.03 1.91 -23.08
C ALA A 442 -3.43 2.82 -24.16
N ASP A 443 -2.23 2.48 -24.64
CA ASP A 443 -1.64 3.10 -25.84
C ASP A 443 -2.30 2.55 -27.10
N TYR A 444 -2.61 1.24 -27.08
CA TYR A 444 -3.25 0.54 -28.16
C TYR A 444 -4.43 -0.28 -27.66
N GLY A 445 -5.53 -0.23 -28.41
CA GLY A 445 -6.75 -0.96 -28.12
C GLY A 445 -7.15 -1.87 -29.26
N ILE A 446 -7.55 -3.09 -28.95
CA ILE A 446 -8.07 -4.07 -29.90
C ILE A 446 -9.45 -4.50 -29.43
N ARG A 447 -10.46 -4.28 -30.27
CA ARG A 447 -11.85 -4.62 -29.97
C ARG A 447 -12.17 -6.01 -30.54
N CYS A 448 -11.76 -7.04 -29.80
CA CYS A 448 -12.04 -8.42 -30.17
C CYS A 448 -12.27 -9.29 -28.94
N SER A 449 -12.81 -10.48 -29.14
CA SER A 449 -12.89 -11.52 -28.13
C SER A 449 -11.52 -12.17 -27.90
N PHE A 450 -11.40 -12.98 -26.85
CA PHE A 450 -10.17 -13.73 -26.62
C PHE A 450 -9.98 -14.82 -27.66
N GLU A 451 -11.06 -15.46 -28.11
CA GLU A 451 -11.03 -16.49 -29.15
C GLU A 451 -10.43 -15.95 -30.45
N GLU A 452 -10.85 -14.78 -30.90
CA GLU A 452 -10.28 -14.11 -32.08
C GLU A 452 -8.79 -13.76 -31.89
N LEU A 453 -8.39 -13.35 -30.68
CA LEU A 453 -6.99 -13.09 -30.34
C LEU A 453 -6.17 -14.38 -30.36
N GLU A 454 -6.71 -15.48 -29.85
CA GLU A 454 -6.03 -16.77 -29.77
C GLU A 454 -5.80 -17.36 -31.16
N ASP A 455 -6.76 -17.24 -32.06
CA ASP A 455 -6.67 -17.69 -33.47
C ASP A 455 -5.50 -17.03 -34.20
N LEU A 456 -5.21 -15.75 -33.94
CA LEU A 456 -4.05 -15.06 -34.51
C LEU A 456 -2.70 -15.68 -34.15
N TYR A 457 -2.59 -16.28 -32.94
CA TYR A 457 -1.36 -16.89 -32.44
C TYR A 457 -1.30 -18.40 -32.74
N HIS A 458 -2.36 -18.99 -33.31
CA HIS A 458 -2.38 -20.36 -33.80
C HIS A 458 -2.18 -20.47 -35.31
N ALA A 459 -2.35 -19.35 -36.06
CA ALA A 459 -2.08 -19.22 -37.51
C ALA A 459 -0.60 -18.90 -37.75
#